data_a409de54e10459d5930d27aed1f75417
#
_entry.id   a409de54e10459d5930d27aed1f75417
#
_cell.length_a   1.000
_cell.length_b   1.000
_cell.length_c   1.000
_cell.angle_alpha   90.00
_cell.angle_beta   90.00
_cell.angle_gamma   90.00
#
_symmetry.space_group_name_H-M   'P 1'
#
loop_
_entity.id
_entity.type
_entity.pdbx_description
1 polymer ?
#
loop_
_entity_poly.entity_id
_entity_poly.type
_entity_poly.pdbx_seq_one_letter_code
_entity_poly.pdbx_strand_id
1 'polypeptide(L)'
;MSLLLKAAADAGLQVNWYTYYAGGAGGPTAIKQTGLDHRVYQISEWHANVPSPDMDAFNEAFLKKYGGASQQGWWYLRMRNQMEMFALALNQAKSADPKKVAAVLADMKYKNALGAEVFMRPSDHSLFQDMYISSFGSGTKHHEEGTGWGWKTEGVIKAADTVIPTTCKMQVPS
;
A
#
# COMPACT_ATOMS: atom_id res chain seq x y z
N MET A 1 12.96 -9.18 9.72
CA MET A 1 13.46 -9.14 8.34
C MET A 1 14.87 -8.55 8.23
N SER A 2 15.15 -7.37 8.76
CA SER A 2 16.46 -6.69 8.63
C SER A 2 17.66 -7.54 9.04
N LEU A 3 17.57 -8.24 10.17
CA LEU A 3 18.62 -9.15 10.62
C LEU A 3 18.86 -10.33 9.67
N LEU A 4 17.78 -10.87 9.08
CA LEU A 4 17.86 -11.96 8.12
C LEU A 4 18.56 -11.51 6.83
N LEU A 5 18.16 -10.34 6.30
CA LEU A 5 18.79 -9.76 5.10
C LEU A 5 20.27 -9.47 5.34
N LYS A 6 20.61 -8.94 6.51
CA LYS A 6 22.01 -8.70 6.89
C LYS A 6 22.81 -10.01 6.94
N ALA A 7 22.32 -11.02 7.64
CA ALA A 7 22.99 -12.32 7.74
C ALA A 7 23.16 -12.98 6.36
N ALA A 8 22.15 -12.86 5.49
CA ALA A 8 22.23 -13.37 4.12
C ALA A 8 23.28 -12.63 3.28
N ALA A 9 23.33 -11.30 3.40
CA ALA A 9 24.34 -10.48 2.73
C ALA A 9 25.74 -10.79 3.23
N ASP A 10 25.93 -10.91 4.55
CA ASP A 10 27.20 -11.28 5.19
C ASP A 10 27.68 -12.71 4.74
N ALA A 11 26.73 -13.61 4.50
CA ALA A 11 26.99 -14.95 3.95
C ALA A 11 27.18 -14.97 2.42
N GLY A 12 27.13 -13.83 1.74
CA GLY A 12 27.29 -13.71 0.29
C GLY A 12 26.14 -14.29 -0.54
N LEU A 13 24.96 -14.47 0.05
CA LEU A 13 23.78 -15.01 -0.64
C LEU A 13 23.23 -14.01 -1.67
N GLN A 14 23.20 -14.42 -2.93
CA GLN A 14 22.73 -13.62 -4.06
C GLN A 14 21.33 -14.06 -4.52
N VAL A 15 20.34 -13.93 -3.62
CA VAL A 15 18.94 -14.31 -3.86
C VAL A 15 18.02 -13.09 -3.89
N ASN A 16 16.86 -13.22 -4.52
CA ASN A 16 15.79 -12.23 -4.45
C ASN A 16 14.88 -12.55 -3.26
N TRP A 17 14.51 -11.50 -2.54
CA TRP A 17 13.67 -11.56 -1.33
C TRP A 17 12.30 -10.99 -1.64
N TYR A 18 11.26 -11.77 -1.42
CA TYR A 18 9.88 -11.31 -1.60
C TYR A 18 9.19 -11.19 -0.24
N THR A 19 8.61 -10.05 0.02
CA THR A 19 8.02 -9.73 1.34
C THR A 19 6.87 -8.74 1.22
N TYR A 20 6.03 -8.70 2.23
CA TYR A 20 4.93 -7.74 2.32
C TYR A 20 5.30 -6.46 3.08
N TYR A 21 6.29 -6.50 3.99
CA TYR A 21 6.59 -5.41 4.93
C TYR A 21 7.97 -4.76 4.76
N ALA A 22 8.58 -4.87 3.60
CA ALA A 22 9.91 -4.31 3.37
C ALA A 22 9.95 -2.78 3.51
N GLY A 23 8.86 -2.09 3.15
CA GLY A 23 8.74 -0.64 3.26
C GLY A 23 8.42 -0.10 4.65
N GLY A 24 8.30 -0.96 5.68
CA GLY A 24 8.06 -0.51 7.05
C GLY A 24 9.24 0.26 7.65
N ALA A 25 8.98 1.01 8.74
CA ALA A 25 9.96 1.87 9.39
C ALA A 25 11.31 1.19 9.65
N GLY A 26 12.40 1.79 9.17
CA GLY A 26 13.76 1.25 9.24
C GLY A 26 14.05 0.13 8.23
N GLY A 27 13.04 -0.36 7.48
CA GLY A 27 13.23 -1.38 6.46
C GLY A 27 14.09 -0.90 5.29
N PRO A 28 13.71 0.20 4.63
CA PRO A 28 14.50 0.81 3.55
C PRO A 28 15.96 1.07 3.96
N THR A 29 16.18 1.65 5.13
CA THR A 29 17.53 1.90 5.68
C THR A 29 18.30 0.59 5.85
N ALA A 30 17.69 -0.44 6.43
CA ALA A 30 18.33 -1.73 6.63
C ALA A 30 18.68 -2.43 5.30
N ILE A 31 17.79 -2.38 4.31
CA ILE A 31 18.04 -2.95 2.99
C ILE A 31 19.21 -2.21 2.31
N LYS A 32 19.23 -0.88 2.38
CA LYS A 32 20.34 -0.08 1.83
C LYS A 32 21.69 -0.48 2.42
N GLN A 33 21.74 -0.74 3.71
CA GLN A 33 22.98 -1.15 4.41
C GLN A 33 23.51 -2.51 3.95
N THR A 34 22.63 -3.38 3.44
CA THR A 34 23.06 -4.71 2.93
C THR A 34 23.60 -4.66 1.50
N GLY A 35 23.41 -3.55 0.76
CA GLY A 35 23.82 -3.44 -0.64
C GLY A 35 22.98 -4.29 -1.62
N LEU A 36 21.83 -4.85 -1.19
CA LEU A 36 20.94 -5.68 -2.00
C LEU A 36 20.10 -4.83 -2.97
N ASP A 37 20.76 -4.10 -3.88
CA ASP A 37 20.16 -3.23 -4.88
C ASP A 37 19.21 -4.01 -5.80
N HIS A 38 17.93 -3.62 -5.84
CA HIS A 38 16.85 -4.27 -6.59
C HIS A 38 16.69 -5.79 -6.34
N ARG A 39 17.10 -6.28 -5.15
CA ARG A 39 16.95 -7.70 -4.79
C ARG A 39 15.91 -7.94 -3.69
N VAL A 40 15.42 -6.88 -3.06
CA VAL A 40 14.34 -6.95 -2.07
C VAL A 40 13.06 -6.40 -2.69
N TYR A 41 12.05 -7.24 -2.74
CA TYR A 41 10.74 -6.94 -3.32
C TYR A 41 9.69 -6.83 -2.22
N GLN A 42 8.73 -5.93 -2.45
CA GLN A 42 7.51 -5.87 -1.65
C GLN A 42 6.27 -5.89 -2.54
N ILE A 43 5.15 -6.29 -1.96
CA ILE A 43 3.82 -6.09 -2.52
C ILE A 43 3.13 -5.03 -1.68
N SER A 44 2.63 -3.97 -2.31
CA SER A 44 1.94 -2.86 -1.64
C SER A 44 0.88 -2.25 -2.53
N GLU A 45 -0.03 -1.49 -1.94
CA GLU A 45 -1.09 -0.79 -2.66
C GLU A 45 -0.57 0.42 -3.44
N TRP A 46 0.55 0.98 -3.01
CA TRP A 46 1.17 2.17 -3.61
C TRP A 46 2.59 2.38 -3.05
N HIS A 47 3.38 3.13 -3.78
CA HIS A 47 4.62 3.77 -3.31
C HIS A 47 4.86 5.05 -4.10
N ALA A 48 5.72 5.94 -3.61
CA ALA A 48 5.90 7.29 -4.14
C ALA A 48 6.33 7.36 -5.62
N ASN A 49 6.87 6.28 -6.18
CA ASN A 49 7.25 6.20 -7.60
C ASN A 49 6.15 5.60 -8.51
N VAL A 50 4.95 5.30 -7.99
CA VAL A 50 3.78 5.00 -8.82
C VAL A 50 3.20 6.32 -9.34
N PRO A 51 3.19 6.57 -10.66
CA PRO A 51 2.74 7.86 -11.20
C PRO A 51 1.29 8.16 -10.83
N SER A 52 1.06 9.26 -10.16
CA SER A 52 -0.28 9.78 -9.87
C SER A 52 -0.18 11.23 -9.42
N PRO A 53 -0.68 12.21 -10.21
CA PRO A 53 -0.67 13.62 -9.82
C PRO A 53 -1.35 13.89 -8.48
N ASP A 54 -2.47 13.21 -8.19
CA ASP A 54 -3.21 13.36 -6.93
C ASP A 54 -2.42 12.83 -5.73
N MET A 55 -1.73 11.70 -5.89
CA MET A 55 -0.90 11.13 -4.83
C MET A 55 0.40 11.91 -4.66
N ASP A 56 0.98 12.42 -5.72
CA ASP A 56 2.17 13.29 -5.65
C ASP A 56 1.84 14.55 -4.86
N ALA A 57 0.75 15.26 -5.19
CA ALA A 57 0.30 16.45 -4.47
C ALA A 57 -0.02 16.15 -2.99
N PHE A 58 -0.67 15.00 -2.72
CA PHE A 58 -0.94 14.57 -1.35
C PHE A 58 0.35 14.30 -0.58
N ASN A 59 1.29 13.58 -1.16
CA ASN A 59 2.57 13.25 -0.55
C ASN A 59 3.39 14.52 -0.25
N GLU A 60 3.45 15.46 -1.18
CA GLU A 60 4.12 16.74 -0.98
C GLU A 60 3.50 17.56 0.15
N ALA A 61 2.18 17.66 0.18
CA ALA A 61 1.45 18.36 1.25
C ALA A 61 1.68 17.70 2.62
N PHE A 62 1.68 16.36 2.66
CA PHE A 62 1.94 15.60 3.88
C PHE A 62 3.37 15.83 4.38
N LEU A 63 4.37 15.72 3.52
CA LEU A 63 5.78 15.94 3.87
C LEU A 63 6.02 17.38 4.35
N LYS A 64 5.40 18.36 3.70
CA LYS A 64 5.47 19.77 4.10
C LYS A 64 4.90 19.99 5.51
N LYS A 65 3.81 19.30 5.87
CA LYS A 65 3.11 19.51 7.14
C LYS A 65 3.76 18.75 8.30
N TYR A 66 4.22 17.53 8.06
CA TYR A 66 4.66 16.62 9.12
C TYR A 66 6.16 16.31 9.12
N GLY A 67 6.89 16.84 8.13
CA GLY A 67 8.33 16.61 7.97
C GLY A 67 8.68 15.26 7.37
N GLY A 68 9.93 15.14 6.93
CA GLY A 68 10.39 13.98 6.16
C GLY A 68 10.76 12.73 6.95
N ALA A 69 10.65 12.74 8.28
CA ALA A 69 11.14 11.63 9.11
C ALA A 69 10.26 10.37 9.07
N SER A 70 9.04 10.46 8.54
CA SER A 70 8.08 9.35 8.51
C SER A 70 7.65 9.04 7.07
N GLN A 71 8.62 8.80 6.21
CA GLN A 71 8.37 8.49 4.81
C GLN A 71 7.90 7.04 4.63
N GLN A 72 6.76 6.70 5.20
CA GLN A 72 6.09 5.42 4.97
C GLN A 72 5.00 5.60 3.91
N GLY A 73 5.38 6.08 2.74
CA GLY A 73 4.46 6.45 1.67
C GLY A 73 3.47 5.35 1.28
N TRP A 74 3.86 4.10 1.41
CA TRP A 74 2.99 2.97 1.09
C TRP A 74 1.71 2.87 1.94
N TRP A 75 1.67 3.45 3.15
CA TRP A 75 0.46 3.55 3.97
C TRP A 75 -0.53 4.60 3.47
N TYR A 76 -0.09 5.60 2.72
CA TYR A 76 -0.90 6.77 2.42
C TYR A 76 -2.13 6.44 1.59
N LEU A 77 -1.99 5.65 0.53
CA LEU A 77 -3.13 5.28 -0.30
C LEU A 77 -4.14 4.44 0.49
N ARG A 78 -3.66 3.49 1.30
CA ARG A 78 -4.52 2.66 2.15
C ARG A 78 -5.37 3.51 3.09
N MET A 79 -4.75 4.43 3.82
CA MET A 79 -5.47 5.31 4.74
C MET A 79 -6.41 6.27 4.01
N ARG A 80 -5.98 6.82 2.88
CA ARG A 80 -6.80 7.67 2.04
C ARG A 80 -8.03 6.92 1.52
N ASN A 81 -7.87 5.72 0.98
CA ASN A 81 -8.98 4.88 0.53
C ASN A 81 -10.01 4.63 1.64
N GLN A 82 -9.54 4.28 2.83
CA GLN A 82 -10.42 4.03 3.98
C GLN A 82 -11.24 5.27 4.35
N MET A 83 -10.60 6.44 4.42
CA MET A 83 -11.28 7.69 4.78
C MET A 83 -12.25 8.17 3.70
N GLU A 84 -11.86 8.06 2.42
CA GLU A 84 -12.72 8.43 1.29
C GLU A 84 -13.95 7.51 1.20
N MET A 85 -13.76 6.19 1.31
CA MET A 85 -14.87 5.22 1.33
C MET A 85 -15.81 5.47 2.51
N PHE A 86 -15.27 5.74 3.69
CA PHE A 86 -16.09 6.05 4.87
C PHE A 86 -16.91 7.33 4.69
N ALA A 87 -16.28 8.38 4.16
CA ALA A 87 -16.98 9.63 3.86
C ALA A 87 -18.09 9.46 2.81
N LEU A 88 -17.82 8.69 1.76
CA LEU A 88 -18.80 8.34 0.74
C LEU A 88 -19.97 7.52 1.34
N ALA A 89 -19.67 6.57 2.21
CA ALA A 89 -20.69 5.75 2.86
C ALA A 89 -21.60 6.59 3.78
N LEU A 90 -21.05 7.51 4.55
CA LEU A 90 -21.84 8.46 5.37
C LEU A 90 -22.78 9.29 4.49
N ASN A 91 -22.28 9.82 3.38
CA ASN A 91 -23.05 10.64 2.46
C ASN A 91 -24.17 9.83 1.76
N GLN A 92 -23.90 8.60 1.35
CA GLN A 92 -24.88 7.72 0.70
C GLN A 92 -25.94 7.23 1.70
N ALA A 93 -25.53 6.85 2.91
CA ALA A 93 -26.43 6.44 3.98
C ALA A 93 -27.29 7.60 4.50
N LYS A 94 -26.89 8.86 4.26
CA LYS A 94 -27.45 10.07 4.85
C LYS A 94 -27.64 9.94 6.37
N SER A 95 -26.72 9.27 7.03
CA SER A 95 -26.80 8.88 8.43
C SER A 95 -25.42 8.63 9.00
N ALA A 96 -25.23 8.95 10.28
CA ALA A 96 -24.06 8.54 11.08
C ALA A 96 -24.31 7.22 11.84
N ASP A 97 -25.46 6.58 11.65
CA ASP A 97 -25.76 5.28 12.24
C ASP A 97 -24.79 4.22 11.71
N PRO A 98 -24.00 3.55 12.57
CA PRO A 98 -22.98 2.59 12.13
C PRO A 98 -23.54 1.44 11.29
N LYS A 99 -24.75 0.98 11.56
CA LYS A 99 -25.39 -0.11 10.83
C LYS A 99 -25.72 0.32 9.38
N LYS A 100 -26.26 1.52 9.21
CA LYS A 100 -26.57 2.07 7.89
C LYS A 100 -25.29 2.31 7.07
N VAL A 101 -24.25 2.84 7.72
CA VAL A 101 -22.94 3.06 7.06
C VAL A 101 -22.30 1.74 6.67
N ALA A 102 -22.31 0.74 7.56
CA ALA A 102 -21.78 -0.58 7.28
C ALA A 102 -22.50 -1.27 6.11
N ALA A 103 -23.83 -1.12 6.02
CA ALA A 103 -24.61 -1.66 4.92
C ALA A 103 -24.21 -1.05 3.56
N VAL A 104 -23.91 0.25 3.52
CA VAL A 104 -23.41 0.91 2.30
C VAL A 104 -22.00 0.46 1.96
N LEU A 105 -21.12 0.31 2.97
CA LEU A 105 -19.74 -0.13 2.76
C LEU A 105 -19.65 -1.57 2.23
N ALA A 106 -20.58 -2.44 2.60
CA ALA A 106 -20.50 -3.89 2.35
C ALA A 106 -20.35 -4.28 0.86
N ASP A 107 -20.86 -3.47 -0.08
CA ASP A 107 -20.77 -3.70 -1.53
C ASP A 107 -20.29 -2.45 -2.27
N MET A 108 -19.52 -1.62 -1.59
CA MET A 108 -19.07 -0.35 -2.16
C MET A 108 -18.04 -0.57 -3.25
N LYS A 109 -18.21 0.16 -4.35
CA LYS A 109 -17.20 0.36 -5.39
C LYS A 109 -16.89 1.85 -5.51
N TYR A 110 -15.62 2.17 -5.67
CA TYR A 110 -15.23 3.55 -5.89
C TYR A 110 -13.92 3.64 -6.69
N LYS A 111 -13.64 4.82 -7.23
CA LYS A 111 -12.42 5.10 -7.97
C LYS A 111 -11.45 5.82 -7.04
N ASN A 112 -10.30 5.22 -6.79
CA ASN A 112 -9.29 5.78 -5.89
C ASN A 112 -8.47 6.90 -6.57
N ALA A 113 -7.54 7.49 -5.83
CA ALA A 113 -6.65 8.55 -6.32
C ALA A 113 -5.71 8.12 -7.46
N LEU A 114 -5.54 6.82 -7.71
CA LEU A 114 -4.81 6.30 -8.87
C LEU A 114 -5.71 6.12 -10.10
N GLY A 115 -7.01 6.44 -9.99
CA GLY A 115 -8.00 6.20 -11.04
C GLY A 115 -8.41 4.74 -11.20
N ALA A 116 -7.96 3.86 -10.30
CA ALA A 116 -8.28 2.44 -10.30
C ALA A 116 -9.57 2.16 -9.52
N GLU A 117 -10.33 1.15 -9.95
CA GLU A 117 -11.49 0.68 -9.20
C GLU A 117 -11.03 -0.06 -7.93
N VAL A 118 -11.67 0.26 -6.82
CA VAL A 118 -11.55 -0.39 -5.52
C VAL A 118 -12.94 -0.89 -5.15
N PHE A 119 -13.06 -2.13 -4.70
CA PHE A 119 -14.35 -2.68 -4.33
C PHE A 119 -14.28 -3.57 -3.08
N MET A 120 -15.39 -3.57 -2.35
CA MET A 120 -15.56 -4.43 -1.18
C MET A 120 -16.41 -5.65 -1.53
N ARG A 121 -15.99 -6.82 -1.08
CA ARG A 121 -16.75 -8.06 -1.26
C ARG A 121 -17.75 -8.23 -0.11
N PRO A 122 -19.07 -8.35 -0.40
CA PRO A 122 -20.09 -8.42 0.65
C PRO A 122 -19.97 -9.61 1.60
N SER A 123 -19.46 -10.74 1.12
CA SER A 123 -19.43 -11.99 1.90
C SER A 123 -18.46 -11.99 3.07
N ASP A 124 -17.41 -11.14 3.03
CA ASP A 124 -16.39 -11.10 4.07
C ASP A 124 -15.82 -9.71 4.32
N HIS A 125 -16.38 -8.69 3.66
CA HIS A 125 -15.95 -7.29 3.72
C HIS A 125 -14.45 -7.09 3.39
N SER A 126 -13.89 -7.99 2.57
CA SER A 126 -12.54 -7.81 2.05
C SER A 126 -12.51 -6.71 1.00
N LEU A 127 -11.54 -5.81 1.11
CA LEU A 127 -11.30 -4.74 0.15
C LEU A 127 -10.31 -5.22 -0.92
N PHE A 128 -10.68 -5.08 -2.19
CA PHE A 128 -9.84 -5.42 -3.34
C PHE A 128 -9.41 -4.16 -4.07
N GLN A 129 -8.13 -4.08 -4.39
CA GLN A 129 -7.49 -2.97 -5.09
C GLN A 129 -6.26 -3.46 -5.84
N ASP A 130 -5.76 -2.64 -6.77
CA ASP A 130 -4.51 -2.95 -7.46
C ASP A 130 -3.36 -3.08 -6.46
N MET A 131 -2.48 -4.06 -6.69
CA MET A 131 -1.29 -4.31 -5.89
C MET A 131 -0.04 -4.17 -6.76
N TYR A 132 0.95 -3.48 -6.26
CA TYR A 132 2.22 -3.24 -6.94
C TYR A 132 3.29 -4.15 -6.38
N ILE A 133 3.91 -4.93 -7.26
CA ILE A 133 5.15 -5.66 -6.96
C ILE A 133 6.30 -4.73 -7.29
N SER A 134 7.13 -4.42 -6.30
CA SER A 134 8.16 -3.40 -6.45
C SER A 134 9.47 -3.85 -5.83
N SER A 135 10.59 -3.55 -6.50
CA SER A 135 11.93 -3.76 -5.98
C SER A 135 12.46 -2.48 -5.31
N PHE A 136 13.25 -2.63 -4.25
CA PHE A 136 13.89 -1.50 -3.58
C PHE A 136 15.32 -1.33 -4.08
N GLY A 137 15.65 -0.11 -4.58
CA GLY A 137 16.98 0.12 -5.13
C GLY A 137 17.23 1.54 -5.60
N SER A 138 18.36 1.71 -6.27
CA SER A 138 18.83 2.95 -6.85
C SER A 138 18.05 3.37 -8.11
N GLY A 139 18.29 4.58 -8.63
CA GLY A 139 17.73 5.05 -9.90
C GLY A 139 16.25 5.42 -9.87
N THR A 140 15.64 5.61 -8.70
CA THR A 140 14.25 6.05 -8.53
C THR A 140 14.14 7.55 -8.32
N LYS A 141 12.98 8.14 -8.65
CA LYS A 141 12.72 9.59 -8.47
C LYS A 141 12.52 9.96 -7.00
N HIS A 142 11.71 9.17 -6.29
CA HIS A 142 11.42 9.38 -4.88
C HIS A 142 12.13 8.31 -4.05
N HIS A 143 12.78 8.76 -2.99
CA HIS A 143 13.60 7.93 -2.13
C HIS A 143 12.94 7.72 -0.76
N GLU A 144 13.22 6.59 -0.12
CA GLU A 144 12.71 6.29 1.21
C GLU A 144 13.77 6.55 2.28
N GLU A 145 13.36 7.09 3.42
CA GLU A 145 14.17 7.27 4.62
C GLU A 145 15.53 7.97 4.38
N GLY A 146 15.62 8.83 3.37
CA GLY A 146 16.89 9.51 3.03
C GLY A 146 17.99 8.60 2.48
N THR A 147 17.68 7.37 2.11
CA THR A 147 18.67 6.36 1.65
C THR A 147 19.26 6.63 0.27
N GLY A 148 18.65 7.52 -0.52
CA GLY A 148 18.95 7.67 -1.96
C GLY A 148 18.40 6.52 -2.82
N TRP A 149 17.66 5.59 -2.22
CA TRP A 149 16.97 4.48 -2.88
C TRP A 149 15.46 4.59 -2.68
N GLY A 150 14.70 4.01 -3.60
CA GLY A 150 13.24 3.98 -3.55
C GLY A 150 12.67 2.70 -4.15
N TRP A 151 11.36 2.61 -4.14
CA TRP A 151 10.63 1.50 -4.74
C TRP A 151 10.45 1.72 -6.24
N LYS A 152 10.75 0.72 -7.04
CA LYS A 152 10.52 0.69 -8.49
C LYS A 152 9.46 -0.37 -8.78
N THR A 153 8.40 -0.01 -9.49
CA THR A 153 7.37 -0.97 -9.92
C THR A 153 7.95 -1.95 -10.94
N GLU A 154 7.84 -3.24 -10.65
CA GLU A 154 8.22 -4.34 -11.54
C GLU A 154 6.98 -5.03 -12.14
N GLY A 155 5.84 -4.95 -11.46
CA GLY A 155 4.57 -5.48 -11.93
C GLY A 155 3.38 -4.95 -11.16
N VAL A 156 2.19 -5.10 -11.75
CA VAL A 156 0.92 -4.72 -11.15
C VAL A 156 -0.03 -5.90 -11.24
N ILE A 157 -0.62 -6.29 -10.11
CA ILE A 157 -1.71 -7.25 -10.02
C ILE A 157 -3.01 -6.46 -9.92
N LYS A 158 -3.91 -6.64 -10.86
CA LYS A 158 -5.18 -5.91 -10.85
C LYS A 158 -6.10 -6.38 -9.74
N ALA A 159 -6.96 -5.49 -9.24
CA ALA A 159 -7.91 -5.79 -8.16
C ALA A 159 -8.71 -7.08 -8.43
N ALA A 160 -9.18 -7.28 -9.66
CA ALA A 160 -9.92 -8.49 -10.05
C ALA A 160 -9.10 -9.78 -9.91
N ASP A 161 -7.79 -9.70 -10.15
CA ASP A 161 -6.88 -10.85 -10.09
C ASP A 161 -6.43 -11.18 -8.64
N THR A 162 -6.72 -10.29 -7.68
CA THR A 162 -6.45 -10.51 -6.25
C THR A 162 -7.59 -11.23 -5.53
N VAL A 163 -8.73 -11.43 -6.22
CA VAL A 163 -9.91 -12.07 -5.63
C VAL A 163 -9.69 -13.57 -5.47
N ILE A 164 -9.51 -14.01 -4.23
CA ILE A 164 -9.43 -15.43 -3.89
C ILE A 164 -10.77 -15.92 -3.34
N PRO A 165 -11.13 -17.20 -3.51
CA PRO A 165 -12.31 -17.79 -2.87
C PRO A 165 -12.31 -17.62 -1.36
N THR A 166 -13.50 -17.44 -0.78
CA THR A 166 -13.68 -17.36 0.67
C THR A 166 -14.80 -18.28 1.13
N THR A 167 -14.64 -18.86 2.31
CA THR A 167 -15.69 -19.57 3.03
C THR A 167 -16.37 -18.67 4.08
N CYS A 168 -15.87 -17.46 4.28
CA CYS A 168 -16.45 -16.51 5.22
C CYS A 168 -17.82 -16.03 4.73
N LYS A 169 -18.77 -15.98 5.66
CA LYS A 169 -20.14 -15.48 5.44
C LYS A 169 -20.44 -14.46 6.53
N MET A 170 -19.92 -13.26 6.37
CA MET A 170 -20.22 -12.17 7.29
C MET A 170 -21.67 -11.74 7.13
N GLN A 171 -22.32 -11.46 8.25
CA GLN A 171 -23.64 -10.85 8.26
C GLN A 171 -23.51 -9.35 8.49
N VAL A 172 -24.22 -8.57 7.67
CA VAL A 172 -24.37 -7.14 7.94
C VAL A 172 -25.21 -6.99 9.20
N PRO A 173 -24.80 -6.19 10.19
CA PRO A 173 -25.59 -5.95 11.40
C PRO A 173 -26.99 -5.43 11.04
N SER A 174 -28.02 -6.15 11.47
CA SER A 174 -29.44 -5.81 11.30
C SER A 174 -29.87 -4.67 12.24
#